data_172cad88ffc90156484e5ebbb0fcfc49
#
_entry.id   172cad88ffc90156484e5ebbb0fcfc49
#
_cell.length_a   1.000
_cell.length_b   1.000
_cell.length_c   1.000
_cell.angle_alpha   90.00
_cell.angle_beta   90.00
_cell.angle_gamma   90.00
#
_symmetry.space_group_name_H-M   'P 1'
#
loop_
_entity.id
_entity.type
_entity.pdbx_description
1 polymer ?
#
loop_
_entity_poly.entity_id
_entity_poly.type
_entity_poly.pdbx_seq_one_letter_code
_entity_poly.pdbx_strand_id
1 'polypeptide(L)'
;NNASSGSNSIYFSSTSPNGGPADVVLPFDQVYNSGNFSFEANFYVEAGKGAYFNLQGTLVVAQVWALDCYMLEDGTLKLSNQGTPYINANYPSAQWFNLRVDMDLTSNVWELFIDNVSQGSFSNPTGQIGILDLYPVNPAGQGGNGISGFFVDDISYTHLPATLPQLNGGVSFITQISGIAGLSYDVVATARNLGQSEINSFDLTYNN
;
A
#
# COMPACT_ATOMS: atom_id res chain seq x y z
N ASN A 1 -10.43 -29.80 -4.90
CA ASN A 1 -10.52 -28.35 -5.00
C ASN A 1 -10.24 -27.75 -3.62
N ASN A 2 -9.24 -26.94 -3.53
CA ASN A 2 -8.93 -26.20 -2.30
C ASN A 2 -9.40 -24.76 -2.54
N ALA A 3 -10.51 -24.35 -1.93
CA ALA A 3 -11.05 -23.00 -2.03
C ALA A 3 -11.48 -22.52 -0.64
N SER A 4 -11.31 -21.23 -0.36
CA SER A 4 -11.78 -20.60 0.88
C SER A 4 -13.27 -20.34 0.80
N SER A 5 -13.72 -19.87 -0.36
CA SER A 5 -15.14 -19.70 -0.67
C SER A 5 -15.47 -20.25 -2.05
N GLY A 6 -16.76 -20.46 -2.34
CA GLY A 6 -17.17 -20.99 -3.64
C GLY A 6 -16.56 -22.33 -4.00
N SER A 7 -15.99 -22.46 -5.21
CA SER A 7 -15.47 -23.74 -5.72
C SER A 7 -14.07 -23.64 -6.34
N ASN A 8 -13.49 -22.46 -6.46
CA ASN A 8 -12.22 -22.24 -7.15
C ASN A 8 -11.32 -21.29 -6.34
N SER A 9 -10.02 -21.51 -6.45
CA SER A 9 -8.97 -20.60 -5.99
C SER A 9 -7.82 -20.60 -6.99
N ILE A 10 -6.89 -19.68 -6.89
CA ILE A 10 -5.69 -19.62 -7.73
C ILE A 10 -4.58 -20.39 -7.01
N TYR A 11 -3.91 -21.31 -7.70
CA TYR A 11 -2.80 -22.08 -7.15
C TYR A 11 -1.47 -21.65 -7.76
N PHE A 12 -0.49 -21.41 -6.89
CA PHE A 12 0.89 -21.10 -7.24
C PHE A 12 1.83 -22.16 -6.68
N SER A 13 2.81 -22.60 -7.48
CA SER A 13 3.84 -23.50 -6.98
C SER A 13 5.15 -23.35 -7.75
N SER A 14 6.27 -23.56 -7.06
CA SER A 14 7.59 -23.66 -7.67
C SER A 14 8.53 -24.48 -6.78
N THR A 15 9.43 -25.20 -7.41
CA THR A 15 10.60 -25.84 -6.77
C THR A 15 11.89 -25.09 -7.10
N SER A 16 11.78 -23.95 -7.80
CA SER A 16 12.91 -23.07 -8.08
C SER A 16 13.04 -22.02 -6.97
N PRO A 17 14.23 -21.85 -6.39
CA PRO A 17 14.47 -20.79 -5.38
C PRO A 17 14.16 -19.38 -5.88
N ASN A 18 14.23 -19.18 -7.20
CA ASN A 18 13.96 -17.90 -7.85
C ASN A 18 12.50 -17.78 -8.33
N GLY A 19 11.64 -18.76 -8.01
CA GLY A 19 10.24 -18.76 -8.40
C GLY A 19 9.98 -19.15 -9.85
N GLY A 20 8.77 -18.87 -10.35
CA GLY A 20 8.31 -19.10 -11.72
C GLY A 20 7.78 -20.52 -11.97
N PRO A 21 7.17 -20.76 -13.16
CA PRO A 21 6.92 -19.77 -14.22
C PRO A 21 5.64 -18.95 -14.02
N ALA A 22 4.81 -19.27 -13.02
CA ALA A 22 3.57 -18.54 -12.76
C ALA A 22 3.88 -17.16 -12.14
N ASP A 23 3.24 -16.14 -12.70
CA ASP A 23 3.32 -14.75 -12.24
C ASP A 23 1.98 -14.08 -12.57
N VAL A 24 1.29 -13.60 -11.55
CA VAL A 24 -0.01 -12.95 -11.71
C VAL A 24 0.04 -11.55 -11.15
N VAL A 25 -0.03 -10.60 -12.06
CA VAL A 25 -0.03 -9.18 -11.76
C VAL A 25 -1.45 -8.64 -11.87
N LEU A 26 -1.95 -8.06 -10.78
CA LEU A 26 -3.27 -7.44 -10.67
C LEU A 26 -3.11 -5.93 -10.44
N PRO A 27 -3.11 -5.09 -11.50
CA PRO A 27 -3.13 -3.65 -11.34
C PRO A 27 -4.44 -3.22 -10.69
N PHE A 28 -4.36 -2.31 -9.72
CA PHE A 28 -5.52 -1.57 -9.27
C PHE A 28 -5.92 -0.57 -10.36
N ASP A 29 -7.12 0.00 -10.28
CA ASP A 29 -7.63 0.89 -11.35
C ASP A 29 -6.80 2.17 -11.52
N GLN A 30 -6.06 2.58 -10.47
CA GLN A 30 -5.16 3.73 -10.48
C GLN A 30 -4.06 3.57 -9.43
N VAL A 31 -3.13 4.53 -9.38
CA VAL A 31 -2.20 4.68 -8.25
C VAL A 31 -2.90 5.47 -7.14
N TYR A 32 -2.99 4.89 -5.96
CA TYR A 32 -3.50 5.52 -4.75
C TYR A 32 -2.32 6.04 -3.92
N ASN A 33 -2.35 7.31 -3.51
CA ASN A 33 -1.28 7.97 -2.76
C ASN A 33 -1.80 8.84 -1.60
N SER A 34 -3.07 8.72 -1.27
CA SER A 34 -3.71 9.41 -0.13
C SER A 34 -4.98 8.69 0.29
N GLY A 35 -5.48 9.00 1.48
CA GLY A 35 -6.64 8.32 2.06
C GLY A 35 -6.29 6.97 2.66
N ASN A 36 -7.32 6.16 2.93
CA ASN A 36 -7.15 4.83 3.47
C ASN A 36 -7.38 3.77 2.40
N PHE A 37 -6.40 2.91 2.19
CA PHE A 37 -6.48 1.76 1.29
C PHE A 37 -6.39 0.49 2.11
N SER A 38 -7.24 -0.49 1.83
CA SER A 38 -7.20 -1.81 2.45
C SER A 38 -7.10 -2.87 1.35
N PHE A 39 -6.10 -3.72 1.44
CA PHE A 39 -5.94 -4.94 0.65
C PHE A 39 -6.23 -6.14 1.52
N GLU A 40 -6.96 -7.11 0.99
CA GLU A 40 -7.35 -8.31 1.71
C GLU A 40 -7.41 -9.51 0.75
N ALA A 41 -6.91 -10.67 1.22
CA ALA A 41 -7.03 -11.93 0.51
C ALA A 41 -6.98 -13.11 1.49
N ASN A 42 -7.60 -14.24 1.11
CA ASN A 42 -7.44 -15.49 1.83
C ASN A 42 -6.31 -16.31 1.22
N PHE A 43 -5.41 -16.80 2.08
CA PHE A 43 -4.26 -17.63 1.72
C PHE A 43 -4.36 -19.01 2.35
N TYR A 44 -3.90 -20.02 1.63
CA TYR A 44 -3.61 -21.34 2.15
C TYR A 44 -2.20 -21.73 1.71
N VAL A 45 -1.26 -21.79 2.63
CA VAL A 45 0.11 -22.20 2.36
C VAL A 45 0.26 -23.67 2.71
N GLU A 46 0.66 -24.48 1.75
CA GLU A 46 0.83 -25.93 1.94
C GLU A 46 1.93 -26.24 2.96
N ALA A 47 1.75 -27.30 3.75
CA ALA A 47 2.74 -27.70 4.74
C ALA A 47 4.14 -27.90 4.14
N GLY A 48 5.16 -27.29 4.76
CA GLY A 48 6.55 -27.39 4.31
C GLY A 48 6.89 -26.57 3.08
N LYS A 49 5.98 -25.68 2.63
CA LYS A 49 6.18 -24.78 1.49
C LYS A 49 5.99 -23.34 1.93
N GLY A 50 6.50 -22.41 1.12
CA GLY A 50 6.31 -20.99 1.35
C GLY A 50 5.35 -20.35 0.35
N ALA A 51 5.01 -19.08 0.60
CA ALA A 51 4.25 -18.23 -0.28
C ALA A 51 4.85 -16.82 -0.33
N TYR A 52 4.54 -16.10 -1.38
CA TYR A 52 4.99 -14.72 -1.53
C TYR A 52 3.99 -13.91 -2.35
N PHE A 53 3.84 -12.67 -1.95
CA PHE A 53 3.29 -11.62 -2.79
C PHE A 53 4.03 -10.31 -2.53
N ASN A 54 3.92 -9.38 -3.46
CA ASN A 54 4.35 -8.02 -3.24
C ASN A 54 3.27 -7.01 -3.64
N LEU A 55 3.37 -5.83 -3.06
CA LEU A 55 2.60 -4.67 -3.47
C LEU A 55 3.56 -3.67 -4.11
N GLN A 56 3.14 -3.09 -5.23
CA GLN A 56 3.95 -2.12 -5.96
C GLN A 56 3.26 -0.76 -6.01
N GLY A 57 4.06 0.31 -5.97
CA GLY A 57 3.58 1.67 -5.86
C GLY A 57 3.15 2.32 -7.17
N THR A 58 3.38 1.68 -8.32
CA THR A 58 3.03 2.21 -9.65
C THR A 58 2.25 1.19 -10.46
N LEU A 59 1.59 1.59 -11.55
CA LEU A 59 0.93 0.67 -12.50
C LEU A 59 1.90 0.01 -13.49
N VAL A 60 3.17 0.36 -13.44
CA VAL A 60 4.22 -0.27 -14.26
C VAL A 60 5.00 -1.23 -13.37
N VAL A 61 4.96 -2.51 -13.73
CA VAL A 61 5.59 -3.60 -12.99
C VAL A 61 7.08 -3.38 -12.81
N ALA A 62 7.60 -3.71 -11.65
CA ALA A 62 9.03 -3.67 -11.28
C ALA A 62 9.66 -2.25 -11.25
N GLN A 63 8.85 -1.19 -11.12
CA GLN A 63 9.38 0.17 -10.98
C GLN A 63 9.53 0.61 -9.51
N VAL A 64 8.50 0.39 -8.70
CA VAL A 64 8.47 0.84 -7.30
C VAL A 64 7.90 -0.26 -6.43
N TRP A 65 8.74 -0.91 -5.63
CA TRP A 65 8.30 -1.85 -4.60
C TRP A 65 7.77 -1.08 -3.39
N ALA A 66 6.57 -1.44 -2.96
CA ALA A 66 5.93 -0.87 -1.78
C ALA A 66 6.00 -1.83 -0.58
N LEU A 67 5.79 -3.12 -0.80
CA LEU A 67 5.80 -4.12 0.26
C LEU A 67 6.14 -5.50 -0.31
N ASP A 68 7.02 -6.22 0.37
CA ASP A 68 7.27 -7.65 0.18
C ASP A 68 6.66 -8.42 1.34
N CYS A 69 5.90 -9.47 1.07
CA CYS A 69 5.36 -10.40 2.06
C CYS A 69 5.87 -11.81 1.79
N TYR A 70 6.71 -12.32 2.66
CA TYR A 70 7.23 -13.70 2.63
C TYR A 70 6.52 -14.51 3.71
N MET A 71 5.91 -15.61 3.33
CA MET A 71 5.34 -16.62 4.22
C MET A 71 6.20 -17.86 4.13
N LEU A 72 6.98 -18.14 5.18
CA LEU A 72 7.98 -19.21 5.18
C LEU A 72 7.36 -20.55 5.60
N GLU A 73 7.99 -21.66 5.23
CA GLU A 73 7.50 -23.02 5.49
C GLU A 73 7.38 -23.39 6.97
N ASP A 74 8.01 -22.62 7.86
CA ASP A 74 7.95 -22.81 9.32
C ASP A 74 6.77 -22.08 9.99
N GLY A 75 5.92 -21.39 9.20
CA GLY A 75 4.80 -20.59 9.68
C GLY A 75 5.17 -19.15 10.03
N THR A 76 6.40 -18.72 9.74
CA THR A 76 6.81 -17.32 9.91
C THR A 76 6.36 -16.48 8.73
N LEU A 77 5.79 -15.30 9.01
CA LEU A 77 5.49 -14.26 8.03
C LEU A 77 6.42 -13.07 8.23
N LYS A 78 7.03 -12.59 7.14
CA LYS A 78 7.91 -11.41 7.14
C LYS A 78 7.41 -10.37 6.17
N LEU A 79 7.13 -9.17 6.69
CA LEU A 79 6.93 -7.98 5.86
C LEU A 79 8.21 -7.18 5.79
N SER A 80 8.56 -6.76 4.58
CA SER A 80 9.73 -5.89 4.32
C SER A 80 9.49 -5.02 3.09
N ASN A 81 10.37 -4.06 2.86
CA ASN A 81 10.47 -3.36 1.58
C ASN A 81 11.94 -3.26 1.20
N GLN A 82 12.32 -3.84 0.07
CA GLN A 82 13.68 -3.86 -0.46
C GLN A 82 14.74 -4.23 0.59
N GLY A 83 14.42 -5.25 1.41
CA GLY A 83 15.30 -5.73 2.48
C GLY A 83 15.22 -4.97 3.80
N THR A 84 14.49 -3.86 3.89
CA THR A 84 14.20 -3.20 5.16
C THR A 84 13.06 -3.93 5.86
N PRO A 85 13.29 -4.58 7.03
CA PRO A 85 12.25 -5.34 7.72
C PRO A 85 11.27 -4.40 8.41
N TYR A 86 9.97 -4.77 8.36
CA TYR A 86 8.89 -4.06 9.06
C TYR A 86 8.27 -4.90 10.17
N ILE A 87 7.76 -6.08 9.83
CA ILE A 87 7.05 -6.97 10.77
C ILE A 87 7.55 -8.41 10.60
N ASN A 88 7.71 -9.10 11.73
CA ASN A 88 7.74 -10.56 11.80
C ASN A 88 6.52 -11.03 12.59
N ALA A 89 5.73 -11.90 11.99
CA ALA A 89 4.54 -12.49 12.58
C ALA A 89 4.51 -14.00 12.33
N ASN A 90 3.48 -14.67 12.84
CA ASN A 90 3.21 -16.06 12.51
C ASN A 90 1.89 -16.15 11.76
N TYR A 91 1.79 -17.09 10.82
CA TYR A 91 0.55 -17.40 10.11
C TYR A 91 0.17 -18.88 10.26
N PRO A 92 -1.12 -19.25 10.17
CA PRO A 92 -1.54 -20.64 10.25
C PRO A 92 -1.15 -21.40 8.97
N SER A 93 -0.17 -22.33 9.04
CA SER A 93 0.22 -23.17 7.93
C SER A 93 -0.78 -24.32 7.72
N ALA A 94 -0.94 -24.78 6.47
CA ALA A 94 -1.82 -25.87 6.05
C ALA A 94 -3.31 -25.69 6.40
N GLN A 95 -3.75 -24.45 6.49
CA GLN A 95 -5.15 -24.06 6.62
C GLN A 95 -5.39 -22.69 5.98
N TRP A 96 -6.64 -22.38 5.64
CA TRP A 96 -7.02 -21.06 5.17
C TRP A 96 -6.94 -20.04 6.29
N PHE A 97 -6.43 -18.85 5.97
CA PHE A 97 -6.44 -17.69 6.85
C PHE A 97 -6.62 -16.42 6.01
N ASN A 98 -7.17 -15.41 6.64
CA ASN A 98 -7.32 -14.09 6.05
C ASN A 98 -6.07 -13.25 6.35
N LEU A 99 -5.52 -12.61 5.32
CA LEU A 99 -4.46 -11.61 5.44
C LEU A 99 -5.00 -10.28 4.94
N ARG A 100 -4.91 -9.25 5.77
CA ARG A 100 -5.29 -7.88 5.41
C ARG A 100 -4.16 -6.91 5.76
N VAL A 101 -3.94 -5.96 4.87
CA VAL A 101 -3.04 -4.81 5.10
C VAL A 101 -3.86 -3.54 4.95
N ASP A 102 -4.03 -2.82 6.05
CA ASP A 102 -4.65 -1.50 6.08
C ASP A 102 -3.55 -0.43 5.96
N MET A 103 -3.77 0.56 5.10
CA MET A 103 -2.77 1.55 4.70
C MET A 103 -3.37 2.94 4.81
N ASP A 104 -2.96 3.73 5.82
CA ASP A 104 -3.16 5.17 5.77
C ASP A 104 -2.05 5.79 4.90
N LEU A 105 -2.39 6.03 3.63
CA LEU A 105 -1.46 6.57 2.63
C LEU A 105 -1.18 8.06 2.86
N THR A 106 -1.99 8.74 3.66
CA THR A 106 -1.80 10.14 4.00
C THR A 106 -0.74 10.31 5.08
N SER A 107 -0.77 9.47 6.11
CA SER A 107 0.21 9.46 7.21
C SER A 107 1.36 8.48 7.01
N ASN A 108 1.30 7.63 5.97
CA ASN A 108 2.23 6.55 5.69
C ASN A 108 2.33 5.50 6.81
N VAL A 109 1.22 5.23 7.49
CA VAL A 109 1.12 4.19 8.53
C VAL A 109 0.34 3.02 7.98
N TRP A 110 0.97 1.85 7.97
CA TRP A 110 0.40 0.60 7.48
C TRP A 110 0.29 -0.40 8.63
N GLU A 111 -0.71 -1.27 8.60
CA GLU A 111 -0.97 -2.26 9.64
C GLU A 111 -1.31 -3.61 9.03
N LEU A 112 -0.68 -4.67 9.56
CA LEU A 112 -0.94 -6.06 9.15
C LEU A 112 -1.95 -6.72 10.09
N PHE A 113 -2.90 -7.44 9.49
CA PHE A 113 -3.84 -8.31 10.20
C PHE A 113 -3.76 -9.74 9.67
N ILE A 114 -3.85 -10.71 10.57
CA ILE A 114 -4.05 -12.13 10.27
C ILE A 114 -5.29 -12.57 11.03
N ASP A 115 -6.29 -13.10 10.31
CA ASP A 115 -7.60 -13.47 10.85
C ASP A 115 -8.23 -12.36 11.72
N ASN A 116 -8.16 -11.12 11.24
CA ASN A 116 -8.59 -9.89 11.92
C ASN A 116 -7.83 -9.54 13.22
N VAL A 117 -6.74 -10.22 13.52
CA VAL A 117 -5.88 -9.90 14.67
C VAL A 117 -4.70 -9.05 14.16
N SER A 118 -4.54 -7.85 14.75
CA SER A 118 -3.41 -6.97 14.44
C SER A 118 -2.08 -7.63 14.79
N GLN A 119 -1.16 -7.59 13.86
CA GLN A 119 0.22 -8.05 14.02
C GLN A 119 1.19 -6.89 14.27
N GLY A 120 0.69 -5.66 14.18
CA GLY A 120 1.42 -4.43 14.39
C GLY A 120 1.34 -3.48 13.20
N SER A 121 1.77 -2.24 13.44
CA SER A 121 1.84 -1.19 12.45
C SER A 121 3.28 -0.76 12.18
N PHE A 122 3.51 -0.20 11.00
CA PHE A 122 4.82 0.28 10.56
C PHE A 122 4.67 1.50 9.65
N SER A 123 5.70 2.32 9.58
CA SER A 123 5.77 3.41 8.61
C SER A 123 6.33 2.89 7.28
N ASN A 124 5.64 3.20 6.18
CA ASN A 124 6.07 2.84 4.84
C ASN A 124 6.32 4.08 3.99
N PRO A 125 7.59 4.42 3.70
CA PRO A 125 7.95 5.65 3.00
C PRO A 125 7.50 5.68 1.53
N THR A 126 7.11 4.53 0.95
CA THR A 126 6.60 4.49 -0.43
C THR A 126 5.31 5.28 -0.57
N GLY A 127 4.40 5.24 0.43
CA GLY A 127 3.22 6.09 0.54
C GLY A 127 2.25 6.00 -0.64
N GLN A 128 2.36 4.96 -1.46
CA GLN A 128 1.51 4.77 -2.63
C GLN A 128 1.38 3.29 -3.00
N ILE A 129 0.27 2.95 -3.67
CA ILE A 129 -0.08 1.58 -4.06
C ILE A 129 -0.73 1.57 -5.44
N GLY A 130 -0.35 0.62 -6.29
CA GLY A 130 -0.85 0.50 -7.67
C GLY A 130 -1.05 -0.92 -8.16
N ILE A 131 -0.30 -1.91 -7.63
CA ILE A 131 -0.31 -3.30 -8.11
C ILE A 131 -0.23 -4.27 -6.93
N LEU A 132 -0.98 -5.38 -7.03
CA LEU A 132 -0.70 -6.64 -6.35
C LEU A 132 0.00 -7.59 -7.33
N ASP A 133 1.09 -8.20 -6.88
CA ASP A 133 1.85 -9.21 -7.64
C ASP A 133 1.98 -10.49 -6.80
N LEU A 134 1.50 -11.61 -7.35
CA LEU A 134 1.50 -12.93 -6.76
C LEU A 134 2.52 -13.81 -7.50
N TYR A 135 3.60 -14.19 -6.83
CA TYR A 135 4.71 -14.91 -7.43
C TYR A 135 5.21 -16.05 -6.55
N PRO A 136 5.41 -17.28 -7.08
CA PRO A 136 5.75 -18.45 -6.26
C PRO A 136 7.25 -18.49 -5.93
N VAL A 137 7.72 -17.67 -5.00
CA VAL A 137 9.10 -17.65 -4.52
C VAL A 137 9.16 -17.91 -3.01
N ASN A 138 10.21 -18.62 -2.56
CA ASN A 138 10.52 -18.84 -1.15
C ASN A 138 12.04 -18.81 -0.95
N PRO A 139 12.68 -17.63 -1.00
CA PRO A 139 14.11 -17.51 -1.16
C PRO A 139 14.87 -17.81 0.14
N ALA A 140 15.97 -18.55 0.03
CA ALA A 140 16.85 -18.85 1.16
C ALA A 140 17.41 -17.59 1.85
N GLY A 141 17.61 -16.48 1.11
CA GLY A 141 18.04 -15.20 1.66
C GLY A 141 17.05 -14.58 2.65
N GLN A 142 15.78 -15.00 2.62
CA GLN A 142 14.74 -14.63 3.59
C GLN A 142 14.51 -15.71 4.65
N GLY A 143 15.21 -16.84 4.56
CA GLY A 143 15.08 -17.99 5.45
C GLY A 143 14.19 -19.10 4.91
N GLY A 144 13.77 -19.01 3.64
CA GLY A 144 12.96 -20.01 2.97
C GLY A 144 13.76 -21.22 2.48
N ASN A 145 13.08 -22.33 2.24
CA ASN A 145 13.70 -23.57 1.75
C ASN A 145 13.75 -23.69 0.22
N GLY A 146 13.34 -22.68 -0.53
CA GLY A 146 13.34 -22.68 -1.99
C GLY A 146 12.13 -23.34 -2.63
N ILE A 147 11.14 -23.78 -1.85
CA ILE A 147 9.94 -24.47 -2.34
C ILE A 147 8.72 -23.63 -1.98
N SER A 148 7.92 -23.27 -2.96
CA SER A 148 6.65 -22.57 -2.75
C SER A 148 5.46 -23.42 -3.20
N GLY A 149 4.32 -23.23 -2.50
CA GLY A 149 3.06 -23.86 -2.84
C GLY A 149 1.94 -23.29 -2.00
N PHE A 150 1.07 -22.52 -2.65
CA PHE A 150 -0.01 -21.82 -1.95
C PHE A 150 -1.20 -21.57 -2.85
N PHE A 151 -2.35 -21.41 -2.22
CA PHE A 151 -3.59 -20.98 -2.86
C PHE A 151 -3.96 -19.58 -2.38
N VAL A 152 -4.58 -18.82 -3.27
CA VAL A 152 -5.13 -17.50 -2.97
C VAL A 152 -6.58 -17.44 -3.43
N ASP A 153 -7.43 -16.86 -2.60
CA ASP A 153 -8.86 -16.71 -2.84
C ASP A 153 -9.39 -15.41 -2.25
N ASP A 154 -10.59 -15.00 -2.65
CA ASP A 154 -11.32 -13.83 -2.11
C ASP A 154 -10.47 -12.55 -2.10
N ILE A 155 -9.71 -12.29 -3.18
CA ILE A 155 -8.89 -11.08 -3.30
C ILE A 155 -9.81 -9.87 -3.43
N SER A 156 -9.62 -8.90 -2.54
CA SER A 156 -10.37 -7.65 -2.57
C SER A 156 -9.53 -6.45 -2.14
N TYR A 157 -9.97 -5.27 -2.52
CA TYR A 157 -9.43 -4.02 -1.98
C TYR A 157 -10.52 -2.97 -1.88
N THR A 158 -10.30 -2.02 -0.98
CA THR A 158 -11.16 -0.84 -0.83
C THR A 158 -10.30 0.41 -0.69
N HIS A 159 -10.82 1.53 -1.16
CA HIS A 159 -10.19 2.83 -0.98
C HIS A 159 -11.21 3.85 -0.48
N LEU A 160 -10.87 4.51 0.63
CA LEU A 160 -11.59 5.67 1.16
C LEU A 160 -10.71 6.91 0.94
N PRO A 161 -11.12 7.84 0.07
CA PRO A 161 -10.36 9.06 -0.19
C PRO A 161 -10.08 9.85 1.09
N ALA A 162 -8.95 10.55 1.13
CA ALA A 162 -8.68 11.49 2.21
C ALA A 162 -9.78 12.54 2.27
N THR A 163 -10.32 12.76 3.47
CA THR A 163 -11.29 13.84 3.67
C THR A 163 -10.56 15.17 3.70
N LEU A 164 -10.90 16.04 2.75
CA LEU A 164 -10.40 17.42 2.80
C LEU A 164 -11.05 18.14 4.00
N PRO A 165 -10.33 19.06 4.65
CA PRO A 165 -10.93 19.94 5.66
C PRO A 165 -12.16 20.66 5.10
N GLN A 166 -13.17 20.92 5.94
CA GLN A 166 -14.38 21.61 5.48
C GLN A 166 -14.05 23.03 4.97
N LEU A 167 -13.20 23.73 5.70
CA LEU A 167 -12.69 25.05 5.32
C LEU A 167 -11.18 24.99 5.23
N ASN A 168 -10.64 25.26 4.07
CA ASN A 168 -9.20 25.33 3.85
C ASN A 168 -8.92 26.28 2.69
N GLY A 169 -8.33 27.43 2.99
CA GLY A 169 -7.90 28.40 2.01
C GLY A 169 -6.37 28.51 1.98
N GLY A 170 -5.81 28.66 0.80
CA GLY A 170 -4.38 28.88 0.62
C GLY A 170 -4.09 30.00 -0.35
N VAL A 171 -3.03 30.78 -0.10
CA VAL A 171 -2.48 31.73 -1.06
C VAL A 171 -1.51 30.98 -1.94
N SER A 172 -1.81 30.89 -3.25
CA SER A 172 -0.99 30.15 -4.22
C SER A 172 0.03 31.02 -4.94
N PHE A 173 -0.18 32.32 -4.97
CA PHE A 173 0.69 33.27 -5.66
C PHE A 173 0.51 34.67 -5.08
N ILE A 174 1.62 35.39 -4.93
CA ILE A 174 1.65 36.84 -4.59
C ILE A 174 2.57 37.51 -5.60
N THR A 175 2.09 38.55 -6.23
CA THR A 175 2.94 39.37 -7.12
C THR A 175 4.05 40.02 -6.30
N GLN A 176 5.31 39.71 -6.60
CA GLN A 176 6.45 40.39 -5.97
C GLN A 176 6.52 41.83 -6.53
N ILE A 177 6.50 42.79 -5.61
CA ILE A 177 6.61 44.20 -5.99
C ILE A 177 8.00 44.70 -5.64
N SER A 178 8.68 45.25 -6.66
CA SER A 178 9.87 46.04 -6.49
C SER A 178 9.49 47.48 -6.82
N GLY A 179 9.54 48.39 -5.84
CA GLY A 179 9.03 49.74 -6.03
C GLY A 179 9.87 50.83 -5.36
N ILE A 180 9.55 52.08 -5.66
CA ILE A 180 10.18 53.26 -5.08
C ILE A 180 9.38 53.64 -3.81
N ALA A 181 10.07 53.89 -2.70
CA ALA A 181 9.44 54.27 -1.45
C ALA A 181 8.58 55.54 -1.63
N GLY A 182 7.35 55.50 -1.10
CA GLY A 182 6.40 56.61 -1.16
C GLY A 182 5.42 56.57 -2.35
N LEU A 183 5.52 55.57 -3.25
CA LEU A 183 4.52 55.34 -4.28
C LEU A 183 3.59 54.17 -3.91
N SER A 184 2.34 54.25 -4.37
CA SER A 184 1.35 53.19 -4.19
C SER A 184 1.51 52.13 -5.31
N TYR A 185 1.42 50.87 -4.95
CA TYR A 185 1.49 49.74 -5.86
C TYR A 185 0.35 48.75 -5.58
N ASP A 186 -0.18 48.12 -6.63
CA ASP A 186 -1.15 47.07 -6.50
C ASP A 186 -0.46 45.72 -6.19
N VAL A 187 -0.89 45.07 -5.12
CA VAL A 187 -0.49 43.73 -4.74
C VAL A 187 -1.59 42.78 -5.17
N VAL A 188 -1.25 41.85 -6.07
CA VAL A 188 -2.20 40.81 -6.50
C VAL A 188 -1.85 39.50 -5.80
N ALA A 189 -2.82 38.97 -5.08
CA ALA A 189 -2.72 37.64 -4.48
C ALA A 189 -3.78 36.69 -5.09
N THR A 190 -3.40 35.45 -5.37
CA THR A 190 -4.33 34.43 -5.79
C THR A 190 -4.62 33.50 -4.63
N ALA A 191 -5.86 33.51 -4.15
CA ALA A 191 -6.35 32.57 -3.17
C ALA A 191 -7.06 31.38 -3.85
N ARG A 192 -6.89 30.19 -3.29
CA ARG A 192 -7.58 28.97 -3.72
C ARG A 192 -8.34 28.35 -2.55
N ASN A 193 -9.54 27.88 -2.84
CA ASN A 193 -10.25 26.97 -1.95
C ASN A 193 -9.66 25.57 -2.06
N LEU A 194 -9.11 25.04 -0.99
CA LEU A 194 -8.55 23.69 -0.87
C LEU A 194 -9.45 22.80 0.00
N GLY A 195 -10.58 23.34 0.50
CA GLY A 195 -11.55 22.62 1.33
C GLY A 195 -12.77 22.14 0.55
N GLN A 196 -13.66 21.48 1.29
CA GLN A 196 -14.92 20.94 0.75
C GLN A 196 -16.05 21.98 0.71
N SER A 197 -16.02 22.96 1.61
CA SER A 197 -17.04 24.01 1.72
C SER A 197 -16.64 25.23 0.91
N GLU A 198 -17.65 25.92 0.35
CA GLU A 198 -17.45 27.20 -0.31
C GLU A 198 -16.91 28.24 0.65
N ILE A 199 -15.91 29.01 0.22
CA ILE A 199 -15.36 30.16 0.97
C ILE A 199 -16.03 31.44 0.41
N ASN A 200 -16.95 31.98 1.18
CA ASN A 200 -17.72 33.17 0.76
C ASN A 200 -17.00 34.51 1.09
N SER A 201 -16.05 34.51 2.03
CA SER A 201 -15.24 35.67 2.38
C SER A 201 -13.93 35.26 3.02
N PHE A 202 -12.90 36.08 2.89
CA PHE A 202 -11.63 35.94 3.59
C PHE A 202 -10.99 37.33 3.78
N ASP A 203 -10.20 37.45 4.83
CA ASP A 203 -9.39 38.62 5.07
C ASP A 203 -7.96 38.38 4.60
N LEU A 204 -7.40 39.34 3.86
CA LEU A 204 -6.01 39.32 3.44
C LEU A 204 -5.23 40.35 4.27
N THR A 205 -4.30 39.88 5.10
CA THR A 205 -3.44 40.76 5.88
C THR A 205 -2.06 40.85 5.26
N TYR A 206 -1.60 42.04 4.98
CA TYR A 206 -0.25 42.30 4.50
C TYR A 206 0.52 43.06 5.60
N ASN A 207 1.66 42.53 5.98
CA ASN A 207 2.59 43.19 6.92
C ASN A 207 3.83 43.66 6.16
N ASN A 208 4.17 44.93 6.35
CA ASN A 208 5.33 45.59 5.74
C ASN A 208 6.58 45.34 6.58
#